data_58d0143d4d59982d8efd00596fcfb76e
#
_entry.id   58d0143d4d59982d8efd00596fcfb76e
#
_cell.length_a   1.000
_cell.length_b   1.000
_cell.length_c   1.000
_cell.angle_alpha   90.00
_cell.angle_beta   90.00
_cell.angle_gamma   90.00
#
_symmetry.space_group_name_H-M   'P 1'
#
loop_
_entity.id
_entity.type
_entity.pdbx_description
1 polymer ?
#
loop_
_entity_poly.entity_id
_entity_poly.type
_entity_poly.pdbx_seq_one_letter_code
_entity_poly.pdbx_strand_id
1 'polypeptide(L)'
;MKHGTVTKNHNIWLCLTIGFIGIIVAAICGWYIWSRPQTPPSPQPSDAARFKAAYSRVADDNRFVFASAGEVLEKFESGSGLVFLGFQQCPWCQQLAPIVDEAAKAEGLDKIYYLDIRHTRETNDDTYKKLVEKLKPHLRTDENGQPRVYVPDVTALKDGHIVGHFLQETTTDGEKVTADTYWTRERRARAVEQLRQMIRAMR
;
A
#
# COMPACT_ATOMS: atom_id res chain seq x y z
N MET A 1 42.96 -79.71 0.43
CA MET A 1 41.74 -79.48 -0.37
C MET A 1 41.20 -78.15 -0.03
N LYS A 2 41.23 -77.17 -0.98
CA LYS A 2 40.83 -75.79 -0.78
C LYS A 2 39.41 -75.58 -1.29
N HIS A 3 38.46 -75.22 -0.41
CA HIS A 3 37.18 -74.73 -0.84
C HIS A 3 37.28 -73.14 -0.95
N GLY A 4 37.24 -72.72 -2.18
CA GLY A 4 37.21 -71.25 -2.47
C GLY A 4 35.79 -70.73 -2.34
N THR A 5 35.65 -69.67 -1.57
CA THR A 5 34.41 -68.92 -1.36
C THR A 5 34.10 -68.01 -2.56
N VAL A 6 33.03 -68.33 -3.27
CA VAL A 6 32.49 -67.52 -4.42
C VAL A 6 31.19 -66.82 -3.99
N THR A 7 31.22 -66.02 -2.95
CA THR A 7 30.00 -65.29 -2.52
C THR A 7 30.14 -63.77 -2.39
N LYS A 8 31.27 -63.16 -2.78
CA LYS A 8 31.53 -61.76 -2.53
C LYS A 8 31.14 -60.79 -3.69
N ASN A 9 30.94 -61.31 -4.90
CA ASN A 9 30.69 -60.45 -6.07
C ASN A 9 29.21 -60.14 -6.33
N HIS A 10 28.25 -60.89 -5.79
CA HIS A 10 26.84 -60.67 -6.08
C HIS A 10 26.25 -59.44 -5.38
N ASN A 11 26.74 -59.15 -4.19
CA ASN A 11 26.28 -58.00 -3.42
C ASN A 11 26.82 -56.65 -3.96
N ILE A 12 28.00 -56.67 -4.56
CA ILE A 12 28.59 -55.44 -5.18
C ILE A 12 27.81 -55.06 -6.43
N TRP A 13 27.42 -56.05 -7.27
CA TRP A 13 26.59 -55.83 -8.46
C TRP A 13 25.20 -55.31 -8.08
N LEU A 14 24.60 -55.86 -7.04
CA LEU A 14 23.29 -55.42 -6.54
C LEU A 14 23.31 -53.97 -6.04
N CYS A 15 24.38 -53.55 -5.30
CA CYS A 15 24.52 -52.20 -4.84
C CYS A 15 24.77 -51.20 -5.99
N LEU A 16 25.53 -51.57 -7.02
CA LEU A 16 25.78 -50.76 -8.20
C LEU A 16 24.52 -50.54 -9.05
N THR A 17 23.68 -51.57 -9.20
CA THR A 17 22.42 -51.48 -9.97
C THR A 17 21.38 -50.61 -9.26
N ILE A 18 21.27 -50.72 -7.93
CA ILE A 18 20.37 -49.87 -7.13
C ILE A 18 20.82 -48.41 -7.18
N GLY A 19 22.12 -48.14 -7.09
CA GLY A 19 22.69 -46.80 -7.21
C GLY A 19 22.41 -46.16 -8.59
N PHE A 20 22.55 -46.93 -9.65
CA PHE A 20 22.29 -46.43 -11.02
C PHE A 20 20.81 -46.12 -11.26
N ILE A 21 19.90 -46.95 -10.75
CA ILE A 21 18.44 -46.70 -10.81
C ILE A 21 18.08 -45.46 -10.05
N GLY A 22 18.66 -45.23 -8.89
CA GLY A 22 18.42 -44.00 -8.07
C GLY A 22 18.82 -42.71 -8.82
N ILE A 23 19.97 -42.75 -9.51
CA ILE A 23 20.45 -41.57 -10.31
C ILE A 23 19.52 -41.31 -11.51
N ILE A 24 19.07 -42.37 -12.21
CA ILE A 24 18.13 -42.24 -13.35
C ILE A 24 16.78 -41.64 -12.89
N VAL A 25 16.24 -42.13 -11.77
CA VAL A 25 14.99 -41.62 -11.21
C VAL A 25 15.13 -40.14 -10.80
N ALA A 26 16.22 -39.77 -10.14
CA ALA A 26 16.51 -38.42 -9.80
C ALA A 26 16.66 -37.48 -11.02
N ALA A 27 17.31 -37.93 -12.07
CA ALA A 27 17.45 -37.21 -13.33
C ALA A 27 16.09 -37.03 -14.05
N ILE A 28 15.26 -38.08 -14.09
CA ILE A 28 13.91 -38.01 -14.69
C ILE A 28 13.01 -37.07 -13.87
N CYS A 29 13.05 -37.15 -12.54
CA CYS A 29 12.28 -36.25 -11.67
C CYS A 29 12.76 -34.79 -11.82
N GLY A 30 14.05 -34.56 -11.87
CA GLY A 30 14.64 -33.24 -12.12
C GLY A 30 14.23 -32.66 -13.47
N TRP A 31 14.32 -33.49 -14.54
CA TRP A 31 13.88 -33.09 -15.88
C TRP A 31 12.37 -32.85 -15.95
N TYR A 32 11.55 -33.67 -15.28
CA TYR A 32 10.09 -33.51 -15.23
C TYR A 32 9.69 -32.21 -14.48
N ILE A 33 10.37 -31.87 -13.38
CA ILE A 33 10.13 -30.63 -12.65
C ILE A 33 10.55 -29.42 -13.50
N TRP A 34 11.69 -29.50 -14.18
CA TRP A 34 12.20 -28.41 -15.02
C TRP A 34 11.41 -28.24 -16.33
N SER A 35 10.84 -29.33 -16.87
CA SER A 35 10.02 -29.31 -18.10
C SER A 35 8.57 -28.91 -17.86
N ARG A 36 8.14 -28.70 -16.60
CA ARG A 36 6.79 -28.19 -16.35
C ARG A 36 6.69 -26.76 -16.90
N PRO A 37 5.68 -26.47 -17.76
CA PRO A 37 5.40 -25.10 -18.15
C PRO A 37 5.22 -24.27 -16.87
N GLN A 38 6.11 -23.32 -16.64
CA GLN A 38 5.91 -22.30 -15.62
C GLN A 38 4.68 -21.52 -16.05
N THR A 39 3.54 -21.73 -15.41
CA THR A 39 2.40 -20.83 -15.60
C THR A 39 2.88 -19.43 -15.24
N PRO A 40 2.89 -18.47 -16.19
CA PRO A 40 3.27 -17.11 -15.85
C PRO A 40 2.38 -16.67 -14.69
N PRO A 41 2.93 -15.96 -13.69
CA PRO A 41 2.14 -15.43 -12.60
C PRO A 41 0.98 -14.65 -13.19
N SER A 42 -0.24 -14.90 -12.70
CA SER A 42 -1.42 -14.13 -13.12
C SER A 42 -1.10 -12.65 -12.98
N PRO A 43 -1.43 -11.80 -13.96
CA PRO A 43 -1.16 -10.38 -13.89
C PRO A 43 -1.74 -9.84 -12.57
N GLN A 44 -0.87 -9.28 -11.72
CA GLN A 44 -1.31 -8.61 -10.50
C GLN A 44 -2.17 -7.42 -10.91
N PRO A 45 -3.33 -7.21 -10.27
CA PRO A 45 -4.14 -6.05 -10.57
C PRO A 45 -3.35 -4.76 -10.30
N SER A 46 -3.49 -3.76 -11.16
CA SER A 46 -2.85 -2.46 -10.97
C SER A 46 -3.26 -1.82 -9.64
N ASP A 47 -2.44 -0.90 -9.12
CA ASP A 47 -2.79 -0.16 -7.91
C ASP A 47 -4.13 0.58 -8.05
N ALA A 48 -4.41 1.18 -9.20
CA ALA A 48 -5.69 1.80 -9.48
C ALA A 48 -6.86 0.80 -9.35
N ALA A 49 -6.72 -0.41 -9.89
CA ALA A 49 -7.75 -1.46 -9.78
C ALA A 49 -7.91 -1.95 -8.32
N ARG A 50 -6.80 -2.12 -7.59
CA ARG A 50 -6.81 -2.50 -6.17
C ARG A 50 -7.46 -1.40 -5.32
N PHE A 51 -7.11 -0.13 -5.58
CA PHE A 51 -7.69 1.00 -4.85
C PHE A 51 -9.17 1.14 -5.14
N LYS A 52 -9.60 0.99 -6.40
CA LYS A 52 -11.01 0.95 -6.80
C LYS A 52 -11.81 -0.13 -6.08
N ALA A 53 -11.22 -1.31 -5.89
CA ALA A 53 -11.87 -2.39 -5.14
C ALA A 53 -12.08 -2.04 -3.65
N ALA A 54 -11.17 -1.25 -3.06
CA ALA A 54 -11.26 -0.78 -1.68
C ALA A 54 -12.12 0.50 -1.53
N TYR A 55 -12.07 1.38 -2.53
CA TYR A 55 -12.73 2.69 -2.56
C TYR A 55 -13.65 2.78 -3.79
N SER A 56 -14.85 2.21 -3.68
CA SER A 56 -15.75 2.00 -4.82
C SER A 56 -16.21 3.28 -5.55
N ARG A 57 -16.03 4.45 -4.93
CA ARG A 57 -16.45 5.74 -5.48
C ARG A 57 -15.41 6.40 -6.40
N VAL A 58 -14.16 5.94 -6.42
CA VAL A 58 -13.14 6.47 -7.34
C VAL A 58 -13.34 5.93 -8.77
N ALA A 59 -12.77 6.58 -9.74
CA ALA A 59 -12.77 6.12 -11.13
C ALA A 59 -11.82 4.92 -11.33
N ASP A 60 -11.99 4.16 -12.41
CA ASP A 60 -11.13 3.01 -12.71
C ASP A 60 -9.69 3.44 -13.05
N ASP A 61 -9.53 4.62 -13.63
CA ASP A 61 -8.26 5.25 -13.98
C ASP A 61 -7.71 6.17 -12.87
N ASN A 62 -8.10 5.93 -11.61
CA ASN A 62 -7.66 6.75 -10.48
C ASN A 62 -6.12 6.78 -10.33
N ARG A 63 -5.63 7.82 -9.66
CA ARG A 63 -4.20 8.11 -9.49
C ARG A 63 -3.59 7.54 -8.20
N PHE A 64 -4.34 6.77 -7.43
CA PHE A 64 -3.84 6.20 -6.19
C PHE A 64 -2.85 5.05 -6.43
N VAL A 65 -1.74 5.09 -5.69
CA VAL A 65 -0.75 4.02 -5.60
C VAL A 65 -0.57 3.63 -4.14
N PHE A 66 -0.50 2.33 -3.85
CA PHE A 66 -0.22 1.86 -2.50
C PHE A 66 1.24 2.12 -2.16
N ALA A 67 1.47 2.88 -1.10
CA ALA A 67 2.80 3.17 -0.60
C ALA A 67 3.06 2.44 0.71
N SER A 68 4.29 1.99 0.91
CA SER A 68 4.77 1.49 2.19
C SER A 68 4.95 2.63 3.19
N ALA A 69 4.99 2.30 4.49
CA ALA A 69 5.30 3.26 5.53
C ALA A 69 6.66 3.95 5.29
N GLY A 70 7.67 3.19 4.82
CA GLY A 70 8.98 3.73 4.49
C GLY A 70 8.93 4.77 3.37
N GLU A 71 8.23 4.47 2.27
CA GLU A 71 8.05 5.42 1.16
C GLU A 71 7.34 6.70 1.58
N VAL A 72 6.30 6.59 2.41
CA VAL A 72 5.60 7.77 2.91
C VAL A 72 6.51 8.60 3.82
N LEU A 73 7.20 7.98 4.78
CA LEU A 73 8.13 8.69 5.66
C LEU A 73 9.27 9.34 4.88
N GLU A 74 9.80 8.70 3.82
CA GLU A 74 10.80 9.30 2.93
C GLU A 74 10.27 10.59 2.27
N LYS A 75 8.97 10.63 1.86
CA LYS A 75 8.36 11.86 1.35
C LYS A 75 8.42 13.00 2.37
N PHE A 76 8.18 12.70 3.65
CA PHE A 76 8.29 13.68 4.72
C PHE A 76 9.74 14.06 5.09
N GLU A 77 10.73 13.29 4.65
CA GLU A 77 12.14 13.59 4.93
C GLU A 77 12.79 14.45 3.85
N SER A 78 12.60 14.10 2.58
CA SER A 78 13.28 14.72 1.46
C SER A 78 12.53 14.63 0.13
N GLY A 79 11.38 13.96 0.10
CA GLY A 79 10.65 13.68 -1.13
C GLY A 79 9.59 14.73 -1.45
N SER A 80 8.99 14.59 -2.63
CA SER A 80 7.85 15.39 -3.08
C SER A 80 6.69 14.47 -3.47
N GLY A 81 5.44 14.89 -3.28
CA GLY A 81 4.26 14.14 -3.65
C GLY A 81 3.03 14.46 -2.80
N LEU A 82 1.89 13.99 -3.27
CA LEU A 82 0.63 14.06 -2.54
C LEU A 82 0.43 12.77 -1.77
N VAL A 83 0.36 12.84 -0.44
CA VAL A 83 0.13 11.70 0.46
C VAL A 83 -1.31 11.73 0.95
N PHE A 84 -1.97 10.57 0.91
CA PHE A 84 -3.30 10.33 1.46
C PHE A 84 -3.20 9.27 2.56
N LEU A 85 -3.41 9.66 3.80
CA LEU A 85 -3.50 8.75 4.94
C LEU A 85 -4.98 8.43 5.21
N GLY A 86 -5.31 7.15 5.23
CA GLY A 86 -6.69 6.73 5.40
C GLY A 86 -6.81 5.24 5.67
N PHE A 87 -8.03 4.70 5.61
CA PHE A 87 -8.30 3.27 5.56
C PHE A 87 -9.68 3.00 4.96
N GLN A 88 -9.85 1.82 4.38
CA GLN A 88 -11.02 1.43 3.61
C GLN A 88 -12.35 1.59 4.38
N GLN A 89 -12.38 1.26 5.67
CA GLN A 89 -13.60 1.27 6.48
C GLN A 89 -14.00 2.66 6.97
N CYS A 90 -13.20 3.70 6.66
CA CYS A 90 -13.51 5.08 7.05
C CYS A 90 -14.52 5.71 6.08
N PRO A 91 -15.75 6.04 6.51
CA PRO A 91 -16.75 6.65 5.63
C PRO A 91 -16.28 7.98 5.03
N TRP A 92 -15.55 8.78 5.81
CA TRP A 92 -14.98 10.06 5.38
C TRP A 92 -13.91 9.87 4.30
N CYS A 93 -13.08 8.82 4.41
CA CYS A 93 -12.08 8.47 3.41
C CYS A 93 -12.76 8.04 2.09
N GLN A 94 -13.84 7.26 2.17
CA GLN A 94 -14.63 6.85 0.99
C GLN A 94 -15.21 8.04 0.23
N GLN A 95 -15.56 9.11 0.92
CA GLN A 95 -16.13 10.33 0.31
C GLN A 95 -15.05 11.27 -0.24
N LEU A 96 -13.91 11.39 0.45
CA LEU A 96 -12.85 12.32 0.04
C LEU A 96 -11.99 11.77 -1.11
N ALA A 97 -11.74 10.47 -1.17
CA ALA A 97 -10.87 9.87 -2.17
C ALA A 97 -11.20 10.27 -3.62
N PRO A 98 -12.47 10.23 -4.10
CA PRO A 98 -12.80 10.68 -5.45
C PRO A 98 -12.59 12.18 -5.68
N ILE A 99 -12.63 12.99 -4.62
CA ILE A 99 -12.38 14.44 -4.70
C ILE A 99 -10.89 14.72 -4.88
N VAL A 100 -10.04 13.97 -4.18
CA VAL A 100 -8.58 14.05 -4.32
C VAL A 100 -8.15 13.57 -5.71
N ASP A 101 -8.72 12.48 -6.21
CA ASP A 101 -8.44 11.97 -7.56
C ASP A 101 -8.83 12.97 -8.65
N GLU A 102 -9.98 13.62 -8.51
CA GLU A 102 -10.44 14.69 -9.41
C GLU A 102 -9.45 15.85 -9.45
N ALA A 103 -9.01 16.33 -8.27
CA ALA A 103 -8.04 17.42 -8.18
C ALA A 103 -6.66 17.02 -8.76
N ALA A 104 -6.22 15.80 -8.50
CA ALA A 104 -4.97 15.26 -9.03
C ALA A 104 -4.99 15.21 -10.57
N LYS A 105 -6.06 14.68 -11.15
CA LYS A 105 -6.25 14.62 -12.60
C LYS A 105 -6.30 16.01 -13.23
N ALA A 106 -7.02 16.95 -12.61
CA ALA A 106 -7.15 18.32 -13.10
C ALA A 106 -5.79 19.05 -13.14
N GLU A 107 -4.87 18.71 -12.24
CA GLU A 107 -3.52 19.29 -12.21
C GLU A 107 -2.46 18.40 -12.89
N GLY A 108 -2.85 17.29 -13.53
CA GLY A 108 -1.92 16.38 -14.21
C GLY A 108 -0.96 15.68 -13.25
N LEU A 109 -1.37 15.43 -12.02
CA LEU A 109 -0.59 14.66 -11.05
C LEU A 109 -0.77 13.17 -11.32
N ASP A 110 0.34 12.45 -11.51
CA ASP A 110 0.30 11.04 -11.90
C ASP A 110 0.07 10.08 -10.73
N LYS A 111 0.46 10.47 -9.50
CA LYS A 111 0.42 9.57 -8.34
C LYS A 111 -0.04 10.29 -7.08
N ILE A 112 -0.96 9.62 -6.35
CA ILE A 112 -1.35 9.92 -4.99
C ILE A 112 -0.86 8.76 -4.12
N TYR A 113 0.06 9.00 -3.20
CA TYR A 113 0.63 7.98 -2.34
C TYR A 113 -0.33 7.65 -1.20
N TYR A 114 -0.95 6.49 -1.27
CA TYR A 114 -1.90 6.03 -0.24
C TYR A 114 -1.22 5.11 0.77
N LEU A 115 -1.41 5.43 2.05
CA LEU A 115 -1.03 4.55 3.16
C LEU A 115 -2.24 4.28 4.05
N ASP A 116 -2.57 3.00 4.24
CA ASP A 116 -3.52 2.57 5.27
C ASP A 116 -2.83 2.64 6.64
N ILE A 117 -3.32 3.57 7.47
CA ILE A 117 -2.75 3.78 8.81
C ILE A 117 -3.60 3.17 9.92
N ARG A 118 -4.60 2.33 9.61
CA ARG A 118 -5.49 1.78 10.63
C ARG A 118 -4.72 1.00 11.68
N HIS A 119 -3.98 -0.02 11.25
CA HIS A 119 -3.24 -0.90 12.15
C HIS A 119 -2.17 -0.13 12.94
N THR A 120 -1.34 0.63 12.25
CA THR A 120 -0.25 1.40 12.87
C THR A 120 -0.77 2.42 13.90
N ARG A 121 -1.93 3.03 13.63
CA ARG A 121 -2.59 3.93 14.58
C ARG A 121 -3.18 3.18 15.78
N GLU A 122 -3.82 2.03 15.57
CA GLU A 122 -4.41 1.21 16.65
C GLU A 122 -3.34 0.67 17.60
N THR A 123 -2.18 0.29 17.07
CA THR A 123 -1.05 -0.23 17.85
C THR A 123 -0.11 0.85 18.37
N ASN A 124 -0.27 2.10 17.92
CA ASN A 124 0.61 3.22 18.24
C ASN A 124 2.10 2.86 18.00
N ASP A 125 2.38 2.21 16.88
CA ASP A 125 3.71 1.75 16.52
C ASP A 125 4.65 2.91 16.13
N ASP A 126 5.91 2.59 15.83
CA ASP A 126 6.92 3.61 15.52
C ASP A 126 6.61 4.36 14.21
N THR A 127 5.91 3.74 13.27
CA THR A 127 5.45 4.43 12.06
C THR A 127 4.45 5.52 12.40
N TYR A 128 3.46 5.20 13.24
CA TYR A 128 2.46 6.18 13.67
C TYR A 128 3.06 7.33 14.45
N LYS A 129 3.98 7.03 15.39
CA LYS A 129 4.70 8.07 16.16
C LYS A 129 5.47 9.03 15.26
N LYS A 130 6.16 8.50 14.23
CA LYS A 130 6.87 9.33 13.24
C LYS A 130 5.91 10.19 12.41
N LEU A 131 4.77 9.64 11.97
CA LEU A 131 3.74 10.41 11.26
C LEU A 131 3.19 11.53 12.14
N VAL A 132 2.88 11.26 13.42
CA VAL A 132 2.44 12.27 14.38
C VAL A 132 3.48 13.40 14.52
N GLU A 133 4.77 13.05 14.65
CA GLU A 133 5.83 14.06 14.78
C GLU A 133 5.98 14.93 13.52
N LYS A 134 5.96 14.30 12.33
CA LYS A 134 6.05 15.04 11.05
C LYS A 134 4.86 15.95 10.78
N LEU A 135 3.66 15.52 11.17
CA LEU A 135 2.41 16.24 10.95
C LEU A 135 2.03 17.17 12.11
N LYS A 136 2.75 17.16 13.22
CA LYS A 136 2.40 17.81 14.50
C LYS A 136 1.83 19.23 14.38
N PRO A 137 2.40 20.15 13.56
CA PRO A 137 1.87 21.50 13.41
C PRO A 137 0.47 21.59 12.78
N HIS A 138 0.03 20.51 12.13
CA HIS A 138 -1.21 20.44 11.38
C HIS A 138 -2.26 19.54 12.03
N LEU A 139 -1.89 18.81 13.12
CA LEU A 139 -2.78 17.88 13.78
C LEU A 139 -3.75 18.57 14.73
N ARG A 140 -4.94 17.98 14.84
CA ARG A 140 -5.85 18.25 15.96
C ARG A 140 -5.49 17.34 17.13
N THR A 141 -5.90 17.77 18.33
CA THR A 141 -5.77 16.96 19.53
C THR A 141 -6.98 16.03 19.70
N ASP A 142 -6.74 14.91 20.33
CA ASP A 142 -7.81 14.02 20.81
C ASP A 142 -8.43 14.53 22.13
N GLU A 143 -9.35 13.78 22.71
CA GLU A 143 -10.03 14.07 23.97
C GLU A 143 -9.07 14.16 25.18
N ASN A 144 -7.88 13.59 25.07
CA ASN A 144 -6.82 13.64 26.09
C ASN A 144 -5.81 14.77 25.83
N GLY A 145 -6.05 15.63 24.83
CA GLY A 145 -5.16 16.70 24.44
C GLY A 145 -3.92 16.26 23.68
N GLN A 146 -3.86 14.99 23.21
CA GLN A 146 -2.73 14.47 22.48
C GLN A 146 -2.88 14.68 20.97
N PRO A 147 -1.80 15.06 20.24
CA PRO A 147 -1.84 15.15 18.78
C PRO A 147 -2.25 13.82 18.15
N ARG A 148 -3.19 13.87 17.21
CA ARG A 148 -3.72 12.67 16.55
C ARG A 148 -3.85 12.85 15.05
N VAL A 149 -3.41 11.88 14.27
CA VAL A 149 -3.69 11.82 12.82
C VAL A 149 -5.14 11.39 12.65
N TYR A 150 -6.01 12.35 12.35
CA TYR A 150 -7.38 12.08 11.92
C TYR A 150 -7.39 11.79 10.42
N VAL A 151 -8.24 10.86 10.00
CA VAL A 151 -8.34 10.45 8.61
C VAL A 151 -9.73 10.77 8.03
N PRO A 152 -9.78 11.10 6.75
CA PRO A 152 -8.69 11.22 5.77
C PRO A 152 -7.80 12.42 6.03
N ASP A 153 -6.47 12.24 5.90
CA ASP A 153 -5.48 13.29 5.93
C ASP A 153 -4.81 13.37 4.58
N VAL A 154 -4.71 14.57 3.99
CA VAL A 154 -4.06 14.76 2.70
C VAL A 154 -2.97 15.81 2.85
N THR A 155 -1.74 15.40 2.58
CA THR A 155 -0.56 16.25 2.73
C THR A 155 0.20 16.37 1.41
N ALA A 156 0.42 17.60 0.97
CA ALA A 156 1.26 17.93 -0.17
C ALA A 156 2.68 18.26 0.30
N LEU A 157 3.66 17.55 -0.24
CA LEU A 157 5.07 17.63 0.14
C LEU A 157 5.92 18.10 -1.04
N LYS A 158 6.87 18.99 -0.77
CA LYS A 158 7.93 19.41 -1.70
C LYS A 158 9.27 19.36 -0.96
N ASP A 159 10.18 18.52 -1.43
CA ASP A 159 11.54 18.35 -0.89
C ASP A 159 11.53 18.17 0.65
N GLY A 160 10.61 17.32 1.15
CA GLY A 160 10.41 17.04 2.57
C GLY A 160 9.60 18.09 3.35
N HIS A 161 9.24 19.20 2.72
CA HIS A 161 8.47 20.27 3.38
C HIS A 161 6.98 20.15 3.08
N ILE A 162 6.14 20.31 4.10
CA ILE A 162 4.68 20.40 3.92
C ILE A 162 4.35 21.74 3.28
N VAL A 163 3.89 21.71 2.02
CA VAL A 163 3.46 22.89 1.26
C VAL A 163 1.95 23.04 1.20
N GLY A 164 1.22 22.05 1.69
CA GLY A 164 -0.24 22.08 1.82
C GLY A 164 -0.73 20.92 2.67
N HIS A 165 -1.79 21.18 3.43
CA HIS A 165 -2.44 20.17 4.26
C HIS A 165 -3.95 20.33 4.20
N PHE A 166 -4.66 19.25 4.02
CA PHE A 166 -6.11 19.18 3.99
C PHE A 166 -6.61 18.18 5.01
N LEU A 167 -7.35 18.69 5.98
CA LEU A 167 -8.10 17.90 6.95
C LEU A 167 -9.52 18.47 7.00
N GLN A 168 -10.50 17.67 6.61
CA GLN A 168 -11.90 18.12 6.57
C GLN A 168 -12.45 18.40 7.98
N GLU A 169 -13.33 19.38 8.07
CA GLU A 169 -14.07 19.65 9.28
C GLU A 169 -15.22 18.66 9.44
N THR A 170 -15.43 18.16 10.66
CA THR A 170 -16.49 17.20 10.99
C THR A 170 -17.64 17.81 11.78
N THR A 171 -17.55 19.10 12.05
CA THR A 171 -18.60 19.91 12.70
C THR A 171 -18.92 21.12 11.83
N THR A 172 -20.19 21.47 11.74
CA THR A 172 -20.67 22.66 11.05
C THR A 172 -21.64 23.35 11.98
N ASP A 173 -21.39 24.63 12.32
CA ASP A 173 -22.23 25.47 13.18
C ASP A 173 -22.59 24.79 14.52
N GLY A 174 -21.65 24.00 15.08
CA GLY A 174 -21.86 23.25 16.32
C GLY A 174 -22.56 21.90 16.15
N GLU A 175 -23.06 21.58 14.97
CA GLU A 175 -23.66 20.29 14.67
C GLU A 175 -22.63 19.28 14.11
N LYS A 176 -22.67 18.07 14.65
CA LYS A 176 -21.87 16.96 14.14
C LYS A 176 -22.51 16.42 12.85
N VAL A 177 -21.84 16.61 11.71
CA VAL A 177 -22.28 16.10 10.40
C VAL A 177 -21.74 14.69 10.16
N THR A 178 -22.45 13.92 9.33
CA THR A 178 -21.99 12.62 8.84
C THR A 178 -21.22 12.76 7.53
N ALA A 179 -20.45 11.73 7.17
CA ALA A 179 -19.73 11.72 5.89
C ALA A 179 -20.67 11.86 4.68
N ASP A 180 -21.89 11.33 4.76
CA ASP A 180 -22.86 11.37 3.67
C ASP A 180 -23.55 12.74 3.52
N THR A 181 -23.74 13.46 4.61
CA THR A 181 -24.43 14.77 4.60
C THR A 181 -23.48 15.97 4.47
N TYR A 182 -22.20 15.76 4.75
CA TYR A 182 -21.18 16.83 4.70
C TYR A 182 -20.93 17.37 3.29
N TRP A 183 -20.80 16.47 2.29
CA TRP A 183 -20.33 16.83 0.96
C TRP A 183 -21.42 17.43 0.08
N THR A 184 -21.82 18.68 0.35
CA THR A 184 -22.61 19.46 -0.57
C THR A 184 -21.82 19.79 -1.85
N ARG A 185 -22.51 20.24 -2.89
CA ARG A 185 -21.87 20.67 -4.15
C ARG A 185 -20.83 21.76 -3.92
N GLU A 186 -21.14 22.72 -3.06
CA GLU A 186 -20.27 23.88 -2.74
C GLU A 186 -19.04 23.44 -1.93
N ARG A 187 -19.21 22.53 -0.94
CA ARG A 187 -18.09 22.01 -0.14
C ARG A 187 -17.16 21.18 -1.00
N ARG A 188 -17.74 20.34 -1.89
CA ARG A 188 -16.95 19.58 -2.85
C ARG A 188 -16.12 20.48 -3.76
N ALA A 189 -16.73 21.52 -4.35
CA ALA A 189 -16.04 22.45 -5.24
C ALA A 189 -14.89 23.19 -4.53
N ARG A 190 -15.11 23.64 -3.27
CA ARG A 190 -14.06 24.26 -2.46
C ARG A 190 -12.92 23.28 -2.15
N ALA A 191 -13.24 22.05 -1.80
CA ALA A 191 -12.22 21.04 -1.51
C ALA A 191 -11.38 20.70 -2.76
N VAL A 192 -12.01 20.55 -3.93
CA VAL A 192 -11.29 20.35 -5.20
C VAL A 192 -10.32 21.51 -5.44
N GLU A 193 -10.76 22.76 -5.31
CA GLU A 193 -9.91 23.91 -5.57
C GLU A 193 -8.77 24.04 -4.55
N GLN A 194 -9.03 23.78 -3.26
CA GLN A 194 -7.99 23.76 -2.24
C GLN A 194 -6.94 22.69 -2.52
N LEU A 195 -7.36 21.46 -2.87
CA LEU A 195 -6.46 20.36 -3.21
C LEU A 195 -5.64 20.69 -4.46
N ARG A 196 -6.24 21.30 -5.48
CA ARG A 196 -5.52 21.77 -6.67
C ARG A 196 -4.44 22.80 -6.32
N GLN A 197 -4.73 23.76 -5.44
CA GLN A 197 -3.74 24.73 -4.96
C GLN A 197 -2.58 24.05 -4.26
N MET A 198 -2.88 23.05 -3.40
CA MET A 198 -1.84 22.26 -2.72
C MET A 198 -0.95 21.51 -3.74
N ILE A 199 -1.55 20.90 -4.77
CA ILE A 199 -0.81 20.19 -5.83
C ILE A 199 0.06 21.15 -6.63
N ARG A 200 -0.43 22.35 -6.97
CA ARG A 200 0.37 23.38 -7.65
C ARG A 200 1.57 23.84 -6.81
N ALA A 201 1.42 23.91 -5.50
CA ALA A 201 2.50 24.31 -4.60
C ALA A 201 3.66 23.28 -4.51
N MET A 202 3.43 22.03 -4.97
CA MET A 202 4.49 21.02 -5.05
C MET A 202 5.45 21.19 -6.24
N ARG A 203 5.12 22.05 -7.20
CA ARG A 203 5.91 22.30 -8.43
C ARG A 203 7.08 23.25 -8.24
#